data_29786881009db0b779cbf1dd9e742134
#
_entry.id   29786881009db0b779cbf1dd9e742134
#
_cell.length_a   1.000
_cell.length_b   1.000
_cell.length_c   1.000
_cell.angle_alpha   90.00
_cell.angle_beta   90.00
_cell.angle_gamma   90.00
#
_symmetry.space_group_name_H-M   'P 1'
#
loop_
_entity.id
_entity.type
_entity.pdbx_description
1 polymer ?
#
loop_
_entity_poly.entity_id
_entity_poly.type
_entity_poly.pdbx_seq_one_letter_code
_entity_poly.pdbx_strand_id
1 'polypeptide(L)'
;MTEEDSANFAKAFIRSWINTQVVNEFASRNVDMADIDEKVAQYRKELIMYEYTRRMYDSHPTDIPEDSLKSYYDSHKEEFVLSRPLVKGLYVKIADDSKDLPKIRNLYRSNKTADMDRLEKLLIGTAVHYDYFRDKWVDWEQIESRIPLDFSPSSDQYLRAHNNVEESQGGYTYLLDIDEVLHTGQQMPYETARQLIIDRLKYSDRLQYAE
;
A
#
# COMPACT_ATOMS: atom_id res chain seq x y z
N MET A 1 -18.70 -28.46 0.94
CA MET A 1 -18.06 -29.38 -0.01
C MET A 1 -18.65 -30.72 0.27
N THR A 2 -19.37 -31.29 -0.69
CA THR A 2 -20.01 -32.60 -0.53
C THR A 2 -18.98 -33.74 -0.69
N GLU A 3 -19.32 -34.94 -0.24
CA GLU A 3 -18.45 -36.13 -0.41
C GLU A 3 -18.17 -36.45 -1.89
N GLU A 4 -19.14 -36.14 -2.74
CA GLU A 4 -19.07 -36.29 -4.20
C GLU A 4 -18.11 -35.23 -4.81
N ASP A 5 -18.15 -33.99 -4.34
CA ASP A 5 -17.21 -32.94 -4.79
C ASP A 5 -15.77 -33.29 -4.44
N SER A 6 -15.54 -33.84 -3.24
CA SER A 6 -14.23 -34.27 -2.78
C SER A 6 -13.69 -35.45 -3.62
N ALA A 7 -14.55 -36.41 -3.95
CA ALA A 7 -14.19 -37.55 -4.80
C ALA A 7 -13.87 -37.12 -6.24
N ASN A 8 -14.62 -36.18 -6.79
CA ASN A 8 -14.40 -35.64 -8.13
C ASN A 8 -13.11 -34.84 -8.19
N PHE A 9 -12.81 -34.01 -7.17
CA PHE A 9 -11.55 -33.28 -7.05
C PHE A 9 -10.37 -34.24 -6.96
N ALA A 10 -10.44 -35.30 -6.13
CA ALA A 10 -9.38 -36.29 -6.02
C ALA A 10 -9.13 -37.01 -7.35
N LYS A 11 -10.18 -37.40 -8.09
CA LYS A 11 -10.04 -38.03 -9.42
C LYS A 11 -9.39 -37.09 -10.42
N ALA A 12 -9.78 -35.81 -10.44
CA ALA A 12 -9.21 -34.80 -11.33
C ALA A 12 -7.72 -34.56 -11.01
N PHE A 13 -7.39 -34.49 -9.73
CA PHE A 13 -6.01 -34.34 -9.27
C PHE A 13 -5.14 -35.54 -9.66
N ILE A 14 -5.60 -36.76 -9.39
CA ILE A 14 -4.89 -38.02 -9.78
C ILE A 14 -4.67 -38.06 -11.28
N ARG A 15 -5.70 -37.75 -12.09
CA ARG A 15 -5.58 -37.71 -13.55
C ARG A 15 -4.56 -36.70 -14.05
N SER A 16 -4.58 -35.48 -13.47
CA SER A 16 -3.61 -34.42 -13.76
C SER A 16 -2.20 -34.85 -13.39
N TRP A 17 -2.03 -35.49 -12.22
CA TRP A 17 -0.74 -35.98 -11.76
C TRP A 17 -0.20 -37.08 -12.69
N ILE A 18 -1.03 -38.07 -13.06
CA ILE A 18 -0.65 -39.17 -14.01
C ILE A 18 -0.21 -38.55 -15.33
N ASN A 19 -1.01 -37.63 -15.90
CA ASN A 19 -0.64 -37.00 -17.18
C ASN A 19 0.70 -36.27 -17.07
N THR A 20 0.94 -35.53 -15.97
CA THR A 20 2.21 -34.85 -15.74
C THR A 20 3.38 -35.86 -15.67
N GLN A 21 3.22 -36.98 -14.98
CA GLN A 21 4.26 -37.99 -14.87
C GLN A 21 4.57 -38.64 -16.25
N VAL A 22 3.52 -38.99 -17.00
CA VAL A 22 3.66 -39.58 -18.33
C VAL A 22 4.37 -38.63 -19.29
N VAL A 23 3.93 -37.32 -19.30
CA VAL A 23 4.57 -36.31 -20.14
C VAL A 23 6.03 -36.11 -19.76
N ASN A 24 6.34 -36.02 -18.45
CA ASN A 24 7.71 -35.86 -17.98
C ASN A 24 8.60 -37.06 -18.36
N GLU A 25 8.09 -38.26 -18.25
CA GLU A 25 8.83 -39.47 -18.66
C GLU A 25 9.10 -39.49 -20.16
N PHE A 26 8.11 -39.15 -21.00
CA PHE A 26 8.30 -39.05 -22.44
C PHE A 26 9.24 -37.89 -22.80
N ALA A 27 9.10 -36.74 -22.16
CA ALA A 27 9.97 -35.60 -22.40
C ALA A 27 11.43 -35.91 -22.08
N SER A 28 11.70 -36.55 -20.93
CA SER A 28 13.07 -36.90 -20.52
C SER A 28 13.77 -37.90 -21.47
N ARG A 29 12.99 -38.67 -22.26
CA ARG A 29 13.54 -39.59 -23.26
C ARG A 29 13.76 -38.93 -24.63
N ASN A 30 13.08 -37.84 -24.93
CA ASN A 30 13.05 -37.22 -26.25
C ASN A 30 13.67 -35.79 -26.27
N VAL A 31 14.09 -35.29 -25.14
CA VAL A 31 14.77 -33.99 -25.02
C VAL A 31 16.23 -34.23 -24.64
N ASP A 32 17.12 -33.41 -25.16
CA ASP A 32 18.53 -33.42 -24.75
C ASP A 32 18.66 -32.97 -23.30
N MET A 33 18.77 -33.97 -22.41
CA MET A 33 18.88 -33.69 -20.97
C MET A 33 20.23 -33.05 -20.63
N ALA A 34 21.28 -33.28 -21.43
CA ALA A 34 22.59 -32.67 -21.17
C ALA A 34 22.54 -31.14 -21.35
N ASP A 35 21.82 -30.63 -22.38
CA ASP A 35 21.61 -29.22 -22.61
C ASP A 35 20.76 -28.60 -21.48
N ILE A 36 19.75 -29.32 -20.99
CA ILE A 36 18.94 -28.88 -19.85
C ILE A 36 19.76 -28.84 -18.57
N ASP A 37 20.53 -29.86 -18.28
CA ASP A 37 21.37 -29.96 -17.08
C ASP A 37 22.43 -28.86 -17.06
N GLU A 38 23.01 -28.49 -18.21
CA GLU A 38 23.94 -27.37 -18.33
C GLU A 38 23.26 -26.07 -18.02
N LYS A 39 22.08 -25.81 -18.60
CA LYS A 39 21.26 -24.58 -18.30
C LYS A 39 20.84 -24.49 -16.83
N VAL A 40 20.42 -25.59 -16.24
CA VAL A 40 20.05 -25.68 -14.82
C VAL A 40 21.27 -25.40 -13.94
N ALA A 41 22.44 -25.96 -14.28
CA ALA A 41 23.67 -25.73 -13.53
C ALA A 41 24.11 -24.27 -13.62
N GLN A 42 24.01 -23.64 -14.80
CA GLN A 42 24.28 -22.21 -14.97
C GLN A 42 23.32 -21.34 -14.16
N TYR A 43 22.01 -21.57 -14.29
CA TYR A 43 21.00 -20.84 -13.55
C TYR A 43 21.16 -20.98 -12.03
N ARG A 44 21.55 -22.19 -11.57
CA ARG A 44 21.87 -22.41 -10.15
C ARG A 44 23.04 -21.55 -9.69
N LYS A 45 24.10 -21.41 -10.50
CA LYS A 45 25.23 -20.52 -10.16
C LYS A 45 24.79 -19.08 -10.06
N GLU A 46 24.00 -18.60 -11.01
CA GLU A 46 23.47 -17.24 -11.03
C GLU A 46 22.60 -16.95 -9.79
N LEU A 47 21.73 -17.89 -9.42
CA LEU A 47 20.90 -17.78 -8.20
C LEU A 47 21.76 -17.76 -6.93
N ILE A 48 22.79 -18.61 -6.84
CA ILE A 48 23.69 -18.62 -5.69
C ILE A 48 24.42 -17.28 -5.58
N MET A 49 24.95 -16.76 -6.69
CA MET A 49 25.62 -15.45 -6.72
C MET A 49 24.68 -14.33 -6.34
N TYR A 50 23.46 -14.31 -6.91
CA TYR A 50 22.42 -13.34 -6.57
C TYR A 50 22.08 -13.37 -5.06
N GLU A 51 21.78 -14.54 -4.51
CA GLU A 51 21.44 -14.69 -3.09
C GLU A 51 22.60 -14.33 -2.16
N TYR A 52 23.82 -14.69 -2.54
CA TYR A 52 25.03 -14.31 -1.77
C TYR A 52 25.23 -12.81 -1.77
N THR A 53 25.21 -12.17 -2.93
CA THR A 53 25.36 -10.71 -3.06
C THR A 53 24.25 -9.97 -2.30
N ARG A 54 23.01 -10.45 -2.41
CA ARG A 54 21.89 -9.91 -1.66
C ARG A 54 22.13 -9.97 -0.14
N ARG A 55 22.54 -11.13 0.37
CA ARG A 55 22.83 -11.31 1.82
C ARG A 55 24.00 -10.47 2.29
N MET A 56 25.03 -10.36 1.47
CA MET A 56 26.17 -9.48 1.78
C MET A 56 25.75 -8.03 1.88
N TYR A 57 24.94 -7.54 0.94
CA TYR A 57 24.36 -6.20 0.97
C TYR A 57 23.46 -5.99 2.20
N ASP A 58 22.56 -6.93 2.46
CA ASP A 58 21.61 -6.85 3.59
C ASP A 58 22.33 -6.90 4.96
N SER A 59 23.52 -7.52 5.04
CA SER A 59 24.34 -7.56 6.25
C SER A 59 25.13 -6.27 6.51
N HIS A 60 25.21 -5.38 5.51
CA HIS A 60 25.85 -4.07 5.61
C HIS A 60 24.83 -2.97 5.26
N PRO A 61 23.80 -2.76 6.11
CA PRO A 61 22.81 -1.75 5.83
C PRO A 61 23.48 -0.38 5.73
N THR A 62 23.40 0.24 4.58
CA THR A 62 23.87 1.61 4.39
C THR A 62 22.91 2.53 5.13
N ASP A 63 23.34 3.06 6.26
CA ASP A 63 22.63 4.14 6.94
C ASP A 63 22.91 5.43 6.15
N ILE A 64 21.89 5.88 5.41
CA ILE A 64 22.01 7.07 4.58
C ILE A 64 21.75 8.28 5.47
N PRO A 65 22.74 9.19 5.65
CA PRO A 65 22.54 10.38 6.47
C PRO A 65 21.36 11.23 5.99
N GLU A 66 20.61 11.79 6.93
CA GLU A 66 19.42 12.60 6.63
C GLU A 66 19.74 13.81 5.73
N ASP A 67 20.91 14.40 5.91
CA ASP A 67 21.37 15.52 5.07
C ASP A 67 21.59 15.10 3.61
N SER A 68 22.04 13.85 3.38
CA SER A 68 22.17 13.29 2.03
C SER A 68 20.82 13.07 1.38
N LEU A 69 19.83 12.60 2.16
CA LEU A 69 18.44 12.42 1.67
C LEU A 69 17.82 13.76 1.27
N LYS A 70 17.99 14.80 2.11
CA LYS A 70 17.50 16.16 1.82
C LYS A 70 18.18 16.76 0.59
N SER A 71 19.52 16.61 0.51
CA SER A 71 20.29 17.10 -0.64
C SER A 71 19.85 16.42 -1.95
N TYR A 72 19.59 15.10 -1.90
CA TYR A 72 19.06 14.36 -3.03
C TYR A 72 17.67 14.89 -3.44
N TYR A 73 16.78 15.06 -2.47
CA TYR A 73 15.44 15.62 -2.72
C TYR A 73 15.51 17.01 -3.36
N ASP A 74 16.36 17.88 -2.81
CA ASP A 74 16.50 19.26 -3.30
C ASP A 74 17.05 19.35 -4.72
N SER A 75 17.95 18.42 -5.09
CA SER A 75 18.55 18.38 -6.43
C SER A 75 17.68 17.66 -7.48
N HIS A 76 16.65 16.93 -7.06
CA HIS A 76 15.77 16.15 -7.95
C HIS A 76 14.28 16.46 -7.74
N LYS A 77 13.97 17.71 -7.35
CA LYS A 77 12.58 18.12 -7.02
C LYS A 77 11.57 17.82 -8.13
N GLU A 78 11.98 17.98 -9.38
CA GLU A 78 11.16 17.73 -10.55
C GLU A 78 10.73 16.26 -10.70
N GLU A 79 11.43 15.33 -10.05
CA GLU A 79 11.08 13.91 -10.06
C GLU A 79 10.07 13.54 -8.95
N PHE A 80 9.95 14.39 -7.93
CA PHE A 80 9.05 14.19 -6.79
C PHE A 80 7.77 14.98 -6.95
N VAL A 81 6.99 14.63 -7.98
CA VAL A 81 5.70 15.22 -8.29
C VAL A 81 4.59 14.21 -7.98
N LEU A 82 3.52 14.69 -7.36
CA LEU A 82 2.40 13.85 -6.98
C LEU A 82 1.65 13.33 -8.21
N SER A 83 1.55 12.01 -8.33
CA SER A 83 0.69 11.35 -9.32
C SER A 83 -0.76 11.21 -8.85
N ARG A 84 -1.01 11.37 -7.53
CA ARG A 84 -2.30 11.32 -6.86
C ARG A 84 -2.36 12.35 -5.74
N PRO A 85 -3.56 12.80 -5.34
CA PRO A 85 -3.70 13.74 -4.22
C PRO A 85 -3.26 13.12 -2.91
N LEU A 86 -2.66 13.94 -2.04
CA LEU A 86 -2.44 13.66 -0.64
C LEU A 86 -3.33 14.53 0.22
N VAL A 87 -3.79 13.99 1.33
CA VAL A 87 -4.67 14.69 2.27
C VAL A 87 -4.17 14.59 3.70
N LYS A 88 -4.49 15.61 4.50
CA LYS A 88 -4.45 15.55 5.96
C LYS A 88 -5.85 15.76 6.51
N GLY A 89 -6.20 15.06 7.58
CA GLY A 89 -7.55 15.17 8.13
C GLY A 89 -7.90 14.11 9.16
N LEU A 90 -9.19 13.86 9.26
CA LEU A 90 -9.80 12.88 10.15
C LEU A 90 -10.91 12.13 9.44
N TYR A 91 -10.85 10.81 9.48
CA TYR A 91 -11.91 9.92 9.02
C TYR A 91 -12.55 9.20 10.20
N VAL A 92 -13.90 9.10 10.20
CA VAL A 92 -14.67 8.38 11.22
C VAL A 92 -15.78 7.58 10.56
N LYS A 93 -15.89 6.31 10.93
CA LYS A 93 -17.04 5.45 10.65
C LYS A 93 -17.74 5.10 11.97
N ILE A 94 -19.02 5.39 12.07
CA ILE A 94 -19.83 5.20 13.28
C ILE A 94 -21.20 4.62 12.91
N ALA A 95 -21.80 3.83 13.80
CA ALA A 95 -23.16 3.31 13.59
C ALA A 95 -24.17 4.45 13.66
N ASP A 96 -25.20 4.41 12.78
CA ASP A 96 -26.23 5.46 12.68
C ASP A 96 -27.07 5.61 13.95
N ASP A 97 -27.24 4.52 14.71
CA ASP A 97 -27.98 4.47 15.98
C ASP A 97 -27.14 4.86 17.20
N SER A 98 -25.88 5.24 17.01
CA SER A 98 -24.99 5.66 18.09
C SER A 98 -25.49 6.94 18.77
N LYS A 99 -25.64 6.88 20.09
CA LYS A 99 -26.03 8.03 20.92
C LYS A 99 -25.04 9.18 20.89
N ASP A 100 -23.79 8.90 20.51
CA ASP A 100 -22.72 9.90 20.46
C ASP A 100 -22.50 10.50 19.07
N LEU A 101 -23.17 9.96 18.03
CA LEU A 101 -23.11 10.52 16.68
C LEU A 101 -23.37 12.03 16.61
N PRO A 102 -24.41 12.61 17.28
CA PRO A 102 -24.64 14.06 17.26
C PRO A 102 -23.49 14.87 17.88
N LYS A 103 -22.85 14.34 18.93
CA LYS A 103 -21.70 14.99 19.58
C LYS A 103 -20.47 14.94 18.66
N ILE A 104 -20.22 13.79 18.03
CA ILE A 104 -19.11 13.60 17.10
C ILE A 104 -19.28 14.51 15.89
N ARG A 105 -20.49 14.65 15.31
CA ARG A 105 -20.80 15.59 14.23
C ARG A 105 -20.47 17.06 14.58
N ASN A 106 -20.63 17.45 15.83
CA ASN A 106 -20.30 18.82 16.27
C ASN A 106 -18.81 19.04 16.48
N LEU A 107 -18.03 17.98 16.68
CA LEU A 107 -16.63 18.07 17.09
C LEU A 107 -15.64 17.73 15.96
N TYR A 108 -16.02 16.86 15.01
CA TYR A 108 -15.05 16.28 14.05
C TYR A 108 -14.39 17.29 13.12
N ARG A 109 -15.00 18.48 12.95
CA ARG A 109 -14.45 19.60 12.16
C ARG A 109 -13.72 20.63 13.01
N SER A 110 -13.63 20.42 14.33
CA SER A 110 -12.99 21.39 15.21
C SER A 110 -11.48 21.15 15.25
N ASN A 111 -10.72 22.22 15.11
CA ASN A 111 -9.25 22.23 15.25
C ASN A 111 -8.81 22.74 16.64
N LYS A 112 -9.75 22.89 17.59
CA LYS A 112 -9.43 23.28 18.95
C LYS A 112 -8.98 22.06 19.75
N THR A 113 -7.83 22.16 20.41
CA THR A 113 -7.24 21.09 21.20
C THR A 113 -8.23 20.44 22.19
N ALA A 114 -9.00 21.27 22.90
CA ALA A 114 -9.99 20.77 23.86
C ALA A 114 -11.13 19.96 23.22
N ASP A 115 -11.51 20.30 21.98
CA ASP A 115 -12.54 19.59 21.24
C ASP A 115 -11.97 18.30 20.65
N MET A 116 -10.71 18.32 20.22
CA MET A 116 -10.00 17.13 19.74
C MET A 116 -9.83 16.10 20.86
N ASP A 117 -9.43 16.51 22.06
CA ASP A 117 -9.33 15.62 23.24
C ASP A 117 -10.69 14.99 23.60
N ARG A 118 -11.77 15.75 23.46
CA ARG A 118 -13.14 15.24 23.69
C ARG A 118 -13.56 14.27 22.62
N LEU A 119 -13.27 14.61 21.36
CA LEU A 119 -13.59 13.79 20.21
C LEU A 119 -12.87 12.45 20.30
N GLU A 120 -11.56 12.42 20.56
CA GLU A 120 -10.77 11.20 20.70
C GLU A 120 -11.36 10.26 21.77
N LYS A 121 -11.72 10.79 22.95
CA LYS A 121 -12.37 10.00 24.00
C LYS A 121 -13.71 9.39 23.57
N LEU A 122 -14.49 10.10 22.77
CA LEU A 122 -15.74 9.59 22.21
C LEU A 122 -15.47 8.52 21.16
N LEU A 123 -14.52 8.74 20.25
CA LEU A 123 -14.19 7.81 19.18
C LEU A 123 -13.68 6.46 19.69
N ILE A 124 -12.82 6.45 20.70
CA ILE A 124 -12.30 5.21 21.29
C ILE A 124 -13.43 4.29 21.80
N GLY A 125 -14.52 4.88 22.32
CA GLY A 125 -15.64 4.11 22.88
C GLY A 125 -16.76 3.76 21.91
N THR A 126 -16.89 4.47 20.79
CA THR A 126 -18.10 4.43 19.95
C THR A 126 -17.87 4.31 18.45
N ALA A 127 -16.71 4.69 17.93
CA ALA A 127 -16.42 4.54 16.52
C ALA A 127 -16.21 3.07 16.14
N VAL A 128 -16.75 2.65 15.01
CA VAL A 128 -16.43 1.35 14.39
C VAL A 128 -15.02 1.37 13.85
N HIS A 129 -14.65 2.50 13.27
CA HIS A 129 -13.29 2.79 12.80
C HIS A 129 -13.06 4.28 12.75
N TYR A 130 -11.85 4.72 13.08
CA TYR A 130 -11.42 6.10 12.84
C TYR A 130 -9.94 6.11 12.48
N ASP A 131 -9.53 7.10 11.70
CA ASP A 131 -8.14 7.32 11.32
C ASP A 131 -7.83 8.82 11.46
N TYR A 132 -6.86 9.12 12.32
CA TYR A 132 -6.38 10.47 12.57
C TYR A 132 -5.09 10.69 11.78
N PHE A 133 -5.12 11.56 10.81
CA PHE A 133 -4.00 11.87 9.92
C PHE A 133 -3.81 13.39 9.70
N ARG A 134 -4.19 14.20 10.69
CA ARG A 134 -4.02 15.65 10.62
C ARG A 134 -2.55 16.09 10.63
N ASP A 135 -1.67 15.27 11.18
CA ASP A 135 -0.24 15.51 11.34
C ASP A 135 0.62 14.84 10.26
N LYS A 136 0.03 14.02 9.39
CA LYS A 136 0.73 13.28 8.34
C LYS A 136 -0.04 13.28 7.03
N TRP A 137 0.70 13.29 5.92
CA TRP A 137 0.12 13.10 4.59
C TRP A 137 -0.27 11.65 4.35
N VAL A 138 -1.46 11.43 3.84
CA VAL A 138 -2.01 10.13 3.47
C VAL A 138 -2.47 10.18 2.02
N ASP A 139 -2.23 9.11 1.27
CA ASP A 139 -2.72 8.97 -0.10
C ASP A 139 -4.27 8.95 -0.10
N TRP A 140 -4.87 9.79 -0.92
CA TRP A 140 -6.32 9.90 -1.02
C TRP A 140 -7.01 8.57 -1.32
N GLU A 141 -6.42 7.71 -2.15
CA GLU A 141 -6.98 6.40 -2.49
C GLU A 141 -7.23 5.52 -1.25
N GLN A 142 -6.40 5.66 -0.21
CA GLN A 142 -6.58 4.92 1.05
C GLN A 142 -7.82 5.40 1.82
N ILE A 143 -8.17 6.66 1.70
CA ILE A 143 -9.33 7.25 2.35
C ILE A 143 -10.58 7.04 1.50
N GLU A 144 -10.49 7.31 0.20
CA GLU A 144 -11.56 7.16 -0.78
C GLU A 144 -12.16 5.74 -0.75
N SER A 145 -11.31 4.72 -0.72
CA SER A 145 -11.75 3.31 -0.70
C SER A 145 -12.59 2.91 0.51
N ARG A 146 -12.61 3.73 1.56
CA ARG A 146 -13.36 3.47 2.81
C ARG A 146 -14.71 4.16 2.86
N ILE A 147 -14.96 5.08 1.95
CA ILE A 147 -16.18 5.90 1.92
C ILE A 147 -17.06 5.39 0.78
N PRO A 148 -18.33 5.04 1.04
CA PRO A 148 -19.24 4.52 0.02
C PRO A 148 -19.82 5.65 -0.82
N LEU A 149 -18.98 6.46 -1.44
CA LEU A 149 -19.34 7.58 -2.29
C LEU A 149 -18.59 7.46 -3.62
N ASP A 150 -19.27 7.81 -4.72
CA ASP A 150 -18.63 7.91 -6.03
C ASP A 150 -18.00 9.31 -6.20
N PHE A 151 -16.68 9.34 -6.31
CA PHE A 151 -15.90 10.57 -6.49
C PHE A 151 -15.68 10.91 -7.98
N SER A 152 -16.54 10.42 -8.87
CA SER A 152 -16.48 10.72 -10.31
C SER A 152 -16.73 12.21 -10.60
N PRO A 153 -16.15 12.80 -11.67
CA PRO A 153 -15.27 12.15 -12.65
C PRO A 153 -13.82 12.05 -12.21
N SER A 154 -13.40 12.70 -11.12
CA SER A 154 -12.04 12.69 -10.61
C SER A 154 -12.02 13.07 -9.14
N SER A 155 -11.36 12.26 -8.32
CA SER A 155 -11.12 12.55 -6.90
C SER A 155 -10.44 13.90 -6.69
N ASP A 156 -9.48 14.27 -7.56
CA ASP A 156 -8.80 15.56 -7.46
C ASP A 156 -9.75 16.75 -7.70
N GLN A 157 -10.69 16.61 -8.62
CA GLN A 157 -11.71 17.64 -8.86
C GLN A 157 -12.68 17.74 -7.68
N TYR A 158 -13.06 16.62 -7.08
CA TYR A 158 -13.90 16.60 -5.89
C TYR A 158 -13.23 17.33 -4.73
N LEU A 159 -11.96 17.04 -4.46
CA LEU A 159 -11.16 17.65 -3.39
C LEU A 159 -10.93 19.16 -3.56
N ARG A 160 -11.02 19.68 -4.79
CA ARG A 160 -10.98 21.15 -5.03
C ARG A 160 -12.27 21.87 -4.58
N ALA A 161 -13.37 21.14 -4.56
CA ALA A 161 -14.68 21.71 -4.25
C ALA A 161 -15.15 21.40 -2.83
N HIS A 162 -14.63 20.35 -2.20
CA HIS A 162 -15.12 19.83 -0.93
C HIS A 162 -13.95 19.52 0.01
N ASN A 163 -14.07 20.02 1.23
CA ASN A 163 -13.13 19.77 2.33
C ASN A 163 -13.71 18.83 3.41
N ASN A 164 -14.90 18.30 3.20
CA ASN A 164 -15.53 17.34 4.12
C ASN A 164 -16.50 16.46 3.38
N VAL A 165 -16.72 15.26 3.93
CA VAL A 165 -17.73 14.31 3.48
C VAL A 165 -18.54 13.87 4.69
N GLU A 166 -19.86 13.81 4.50
CA GLU A 166 -20.76 13.13 5.41
C GLU A 166 -21.71 12.28 4.58
N GLU A 167 -21.62 10.95 4.71
CA GLU A 167 -22.41 9.99 3.98
C GLU A 167 -22.94 8.94 4.93
N SER A 168 -24.20 8.50 4.72
CA SER A 168 -24.82 7.43 5.51
C SER A 168 -25.23 6.29 4.61
N GLN A 169 -24.65 5.12 4.82
CA GLN A 169 -24.94 3.93 4.04
C GLN A 169 -24.74 2.66 4.87
N GLY A 170 -25.65 1.70 4.69
CA GLY A 170 -25.53 0.37 5.30
C GLY A 170 -25.60 0.36 6.82
N GLY A 171 -26.29 1.32 7.46
CA GLY A 171 -26.39 1.45 8.91
C GLY A 171 -25.20 2.15 9.57
N TYR A 172 -24.36 2.80 8.77
CA TYR A 172 -23.20 3.56 9.24
C TYR A 172 -23.16 4.95 8.65
N THR A 173 -22.73 5.93 9.46
CA THR A 173 -22.36 7.27 9.03
C THR A 173 -20.85 7.36 8.88
N TYR A 174 -20.41 7.90 7.76
CA TYR A 174 -19.03 8.16 7.38
C TYR A 174 -18.80 9.66 7.44
N LEU A 175 -17.87 10.10 8.29
CA LEU A 175 -17.50 11.49 8.44
C LEU A 175 -16.03 11.63 8.03
N LEU A 176 -15.76 12.58 7.15
CA LEU A 176 -14.42 12.96 6.76
C LEU A 176 -14.28 14.47 6.89
N ASP A 177 -13.23 14.91 7.54
CA ASP A 177 -12.79 16.30 7.58
C ASP A 177 -11.39 16.39 6.99
N ILE A 178 -11.20 17.27 6.02
CA ILE A 178 -9.96 17.44 5.29
C ILE A 178 -9.41 18.83 5.63
N ASP A 179 -8.27 18.85 6.30
CA ASP A 179 -7.60 20.09 6.71
C ASP A 179 -6.74 20.66 5.59
N GLU A 180 -5.97 19.79 4.93
CA GLU A 180 -5.04 20.16 3.87
C GLU A 180 -5.12 19.16 2.70
N VAL A 181 -4.95 19.67 1.49
CA VAL A 181 -4.89 18.87 0.25
C VAL A 181 -3.67 19.29 -0.54
N LEU A 182 -2.92 18.30 -1.01
CA LEU A 182 -1.96 18.47 -2.10
C LEU A 182 -2.50 17.76 -3.34
N HIS A 183 -2.63 18.50 -4.41
CA HIS A 183 -3.23 18.02 -5.65
C HIS A 183 -2.23 17.29 -6.56
N THR A 184 -2.75 16.46 -7.45
CA THR A 184 -1.96 15.87 -8.54
C THR A 184 -1.18 16.95 -9.28
N GLY A 185 0.10 16.67 -9.58
CA GLY A 185 1.01 17.59 -10.23
C GLY A 185 1.73 18.58 -9.30
N GLN A 186 1.36 18.64 -8.04
CA GLN A 186 2.10 19.43 -7.05
C GLN A 186 3.36 18.71 -6.55
N GLN A 187 4.27 19.48 -5.97
CA GLN A 187 5.48 18.96 -5.34
C GLN A 187 5.14 18.02 -4.18
N MET A 188 5.68 16.82 -4.22
CA MET A 188 5.58 15.87 -3.10
C MET A 188 6.36 16.39 -1.90
N PRO A 189 5.79 16.44 -0.68
CA PRO A 189 6.53 16.81 0.52
C PRO A 189 7.71 15.87 0.79
N TYR A 190 8.80 16.41 1.35
CA TYR A 190 9.99 15.63 1.68
C TYR A 190 9.66 14.42 2.56
N GLU A 191 8.80 14.59 3.56
CA GLU A 191 8.39 13.52 4.48
C GLU A 191 7.79 12.32 3.73
N THR A 192 7.01 12.59 2.68
CA THR A 192 6.42 11.56 1.82
C THR A 192 7.45 10.98 0.85
N ALA A 193 8.32 11.82 0.28
CA ALA A 193 9.37 11.42 -0.65
C ALA A 193 10.49 10.63 0.02
N ARG A 194 10.70 10.82 1.32
CA ARG A 194 11.84 10.28 2.09
C ARG A 194 12.05 8.78 1.90
N GLN A 195 10.99 7.99 2.02
CA GLN A 195 11.11 6.53 1.85
C GLN A 195 11.45 6.16 0.41
N LEU A 196 10.86 6.84 -0.57
CA LEU A 196 11.15 6.62 -1.99
C LEU A 196 12.62 6.93 -2.31
N ILE A 197 13.18 7.99 -1.68
CA ILE A 197 14.59 8.36 -1.84
C ILE A 197 15.49 7.28 -1.25
N ILE A 198 15.18 6.81 -0.04
CA ILE A 198 15.94 5.72 0.62
C ILE A 198 15.95 4.47 -0.27
N ASP A 199 14.78 4.07 -0.77
CA ASP A 199 14.65 2.87 -1.61
C ASP A 199 15.42 3.02 -2.93
N ARG A 200 15.38 4.21 -3.55
CA ARG A 200 16.10 4.53 -4.77
C ARG A 200 17.63 4.52 -4.56
N LEU A 201 18.11 5.15 -3.52
CA LEU A 201 19.54 5.18 -3.20
C LEU A 201 20.07 3.80 -2.82
N LYS A 202 19.33 3.04 -2.03
CA LYS A 202 19.68 1.65 -1.72
C LYS A 202 19.69 0.76 -2.95
N TYR A 203 18.76 0.97 -3.89
CA TYR A 203 18.76 0.25 -5.15
C TYR A 203 19.99 0.59 -6.01
N SER A 204 20.35 1.86 -6.10
CA SER A 204 21.55 2.32 -6.82
C SER A 204 22.83 1.73 -6.21
N ASP A 205 22.99 1.78 -4.89
CA ASP A 205 24.12 1.19 -4.17
C ASP A 205 24.22 -0.32 -4.43
N ARG A 206 23.08 -1.01 -4.43
CA ARG A 206 23.06 -2.46 -4.72
C ARG A 206 23.52 -2.78 -6.12
N LEU A 207 23.17 -1.98 -7.12
CA LEU A 207 23.65 -2.17 -8.49
C LEU A 207 25.16 -1.94 -8.60
N GLN A 208 25.70 -0.89 -7.97
CA GLN A 208 27.15 -0.61 -7.95
C GLN A 208 27.95 -1.68 -7.20
N TYR A 209 27.36 -2.30 -6.18
CA TYR A 209 28.01 -3.38 -5.42
C TYR A 209 28.04 -4.71 -6.20
N ALA A 210 27.18 -4.87 -7.20
CA ALA A 210 27.09 -6.08 -8.02
C ALA A 210 28.01 -6.07 -9.27
N GLU A 211 28.59 -4.89 -9.61
CA GLU A 211 29.59 -4.72 -10.67
C GLU A 211 31.02 -4.95 -10.12
#